data_1e58659386ced782cf13de2d168cda08
#
_entry.id   1e58659386ced782cf13de2d168cda08
#
_cell.length_a   1.000
_cell.length_b   1.000
_cell.length_c   1.000
_cell.angle_alpha   90.00
_cell.angle_beta   90.00
_cell.angle_gamma   90.00
#
_symmetry.space_group_name_H-M   'P 1'
#
loop_
_entity.id
_entity.type
_entity.pdbx_description
1 polymer ?
#
loop_
_entity_poly.entity_id
_entity_poly.type
_entity_poly.pdbx_seq_one_letter_code
_entity_poly.pdbx_strand_id
1 'polypeptide(L)'
;GENLLYDGGDRGHSSFVVSYLQKQNISTIDYMISSHYDEDHVAGLVGCLDSFSVKNVIGADYVQDTKIYQSFENSVASQGLTVQHPEPGTDFAFGSGKFTVLSPQSISSNDNDNSVAIRLENGSNHFLFTGDAESAGEEAICNLGLDLSCDVIVPGHHGSATATTWDLLQETVPEYAVISCGAGNS
;
A
#
# COMPACT_ATOMS: atom_id res chain seq x y z
N GLY A 1 -15.34 13.40 -3.12
CA GLY A 1 -14.96 12.01 -2.90
C GLY A 1 -13.85 11.95 -1.87
N GLU A 2 -13.53 10.76 -1.40
CA GLU A 2 -12.38 10.51 -0.54
C GLU A 2 -11.16 10.11 -1.38
N ASN A 3 -9.97 10.34 -0.85
CA ASN A 3 -8.70 10.07 -1.52
C ASN A 3 -7.89 9.08 -0.69
N LEU A 4 -7.50 7.96 -1.31
CA LEU A 4 -6.58 6.97 -0.75
C LEU A 4 -5.27 7.03 -1.54
N LEU A 5 -4.16 7.13 -0.85
CA LEU A 5 -2.82 7.03 -1.40
C LEU A 5 -2.15 5.78 -0.85
N TYR A 6 -1.81 4.85 -1.73
CA TYR A 6 -1.10 3.62 -1.40
C TYR A 6 0.32 3.72 -1.96
N ASP A 7 1.28 3.80 -1.07
CA ASP A 7 2.69 4.08 -1.34
C ASP A 7 2.96 5.42 -2.06
N GLY A 8 4.18 5.86 -2.05
CA GLY A 8 4.57 7.15 -2.59
C GLY A 8 5.72 7.11 -3.59
N GLY A 9 6.29 5.94 -3.84
CA GLY A 9 7.48 5.80 -4.65
C GLY A 9 8.75 6.30 -3.97
N ASP A 10 9.86 6.26 -4.69
CA ASP A 10 11.16 6.66 -4.20
C ASP A 10 11.33 8.18 -4.03
N ARG A 11 12.44 8.57 -3.43
CA ARG A 11 12.77 9.98 -3.17
C ARG A 11 12.86 10.81 -4.46
N GLY A 12 13.33 10.24 -5.55
CA GLY A 12 13.46 10.93 -6.85
C GLY A 12 12.12 11.29 -7.47
N HIS A 13 11.06 10.56 -7.11
CA HIS A 13 9.71 10.75 -7.63
C HIS A 13 8.75 11.47 -6.67
N SER A 14 9.14 11.77 -5.43
CA SER A 14 8.31 12.43 -4.43
C SER A 14 7.67 13.73 -4.93
N SER A 15 8.46 14.61 -5.56
CA SER A 15 7.94 15.88 -6.13
C SER A 15 6.96 15.66 -7.29
N PHE A 16 7.11 14.57 -8.04
CA PHE A 16 6.17 14.20 -9.10
C PHE A 16 4.82 13.80 -8.50
N VAL A 17 4.80 12.94 -7.48
CA VAL A 17 3.58 12.50 -6.79
C VAL A 17 2.83 13.70 -6.22
N VAL A 18 3.53 14.57 -5.47
CA VAL A 18 2.94 15.80 -4.91
C VAL A 18 2.35 16.67 -6.02
N SER A 19 3.10 16.93 -7.09
CA SER A 19 2.64 17.76 -8.21
C SER A 19 1.43 17.14 -8.94
N TYR A 20 1.41 15.81 -9.08
CA TYR A 20 0.31 15.09 -9.69
C TYR A 20 -0.97 15.25 -8.86
N LEU A 21 -0.91 15.02 -7.55
CA LEU A 21 -2.05 15.15 -6.65
C LEU A 21 -2.57 16.61 -6.63
N GLN A 22 -1.67 17.60 -6.61
CA GLN A 22 -2.06 19.02 -6.69
C GLN A 22 -2.79 19.34 -8.00
N LYS A 23 -2.35 18.79 -9.14
CA LYS A 23 -3.04 18.97 -10.43
C LYS A 23 -4.42 18.33 -10.46
N GLN A 24 -4.66 17.31 -9.65
CA GLN A 24 -5.97 16.70 -9.46
C GLN A 24 -6.85 17.50 -8.47
N ASN A 25 -6.37 18.66 -7.97
CA ASN A 25 -7.02 19.47 -6.95
C ASN A 25 -7.25 18.73 -5.62
N ILE A 26 -6.41 17.76 -5.31
CA ILE A 26 -6.41 17.06 -4.03
C ILE A 26 -5.72 17.98 -3.01
N SER A 27 -6.37 18.21 -1.89
CA SER A 27 -5.84 18.96 -0.74
C SER A 27 -5.81 18.11 0.54
N THR A 28 -6.56 17.02 0.53
CA THR A 28 -6.68 16.11 1.67
C THR A 28 -6.54 14.68 1.20
N ILE A 29 -5.77 13.89 1.92
CA ILE A 29 -5.65 12.43 1.77
C ILE A 29 -6.38 11.82 2.96
N ASP A 30 -7.47 11.11 2.70
CA ASP A 30 -8.30 10.52 3.74
C ASP A 30 -7.63 9.29 4.36
N TYR A 31 -6.99 8.49 3.52
CA TYR A 31 -6.16 7.34 3.92
C TYR A 31 -4.84 7.35 3.19
N MET A 32 -3.76 7.31 3.94
CA MET A 32 -2.40 7.08 3.44
C MET A 32 -1.95 5.72 3.94
N ILE A 33 -1.54 4.84 3.03
CA ILE A 33 -1.07 3.50 3.36
C ILE A 33 0.38 3.37 2.92
N SER A 34 1.27 3.02 3.85
CA SER A 34 2.58 2.49 3.52
C SER A 34 2.49 0.98 3.54
N SER A 35 2.74 0.33 2.40
CA SER A 35 2.77 -1.13 2.33
C SER A 35 3.81 -1.66 3.30
N HIS A 36 5.03 -1.22 3.17
CA HIS A 36 6.15 -1.45 4.08
C HIS A 36 7.06 -0.21 4.07
N TYR A 37 8.25 -0.28 4.69
CA TYR A 37 9.03 0.95 4.93
C TYR A 37 10.31 1.06 4.09
N ASP A 38 10.41 0.34 2.99
CA ASP A 38 11.51 0.50 2.04
C ASP A 38 11.43 1.86 1.32
N GLU A 39 12.59 2.40 0.95
CA GLU A 39 12.71 3.79 0.48
C GLU A 39 11.84 4.06 -0.76
N ASP A 40 11.74 3.11 -1.66
CA ASP A 40 10.96 3.23 -2.89
C ASP A 40 9.44 3.12 -2.71
N HIS A 41 8.97 2.90 -1.49
CA HIS A 41 7.56 2.95 -1.10
C HIS A 41 7.25 4.15 -0.20
N VAL A 42 8.08 4.40 0.81
CA VAL A 42 7.76 5.36 1.85
C VAL A 42 8.26 6.77 1.57
N ALA A 43 9.29 6.94 0.72
CA ALA A 43 9.93 8.25 0.55
C ALA A 43 9.00 9.31 -0.06
N GLY A 44 8.17 8.92 -1.01
CA GLY A 44 7.18 9.84 -1.59
C GLY A 44 6.06 10.20 -0.62
N LEU A 45 5.72 9.32 0.33
CA LEU A 45 4.74 9.59 1.37
C LEU A 45 5.17 10.73 2.29
N VAL A 46 6.48 10.83 2.59
CA VAL A 46 7.04 11.96 3.36
C VAL A 46 6.72 13.29 2.67
N GLY A 47 6.98 13.40 1.37
CA GLY A 47 6.65 14.61 0.61
C GLY A 47 5.15 14.92 0.57
N CYS A 48 4.31 13.88 0.57
CA CYS A 48 2.86 14.03 0.63
C CYS A 48 2.39 14.48 2.02
N LEU A 49 2.96 13.94 3.10
CA LEU A 49 2.69 14.37 4.48
C LEU A 49 3.07 15.84 4.69
N ASP A 50 4.15 16.29 4.08
CA ASP A 50 4.61 17.69 4.17
C ASP A 50 3.75 18.66 3.32
N SER A 51 2.97 18.15 2.36
CA SER A 51 2.26 18.95 1.35
C SER A 51 0.75 18.92 1.46
N PHE A 52 0.16 17.90 2.07
CA PHE A 52 -1.29 17.69 2.16
C PHE A 52 -1.73 17.45 3.60
N SER A 53 -3.00 17.74 3.89
CA SER A 53 -3.64 17.28 5.12
C SER A 53 -3.92 15.79 5.00
N VAL A 54 -3.44 14.98 5.93
CA VAL A 54 -3.71 13.55 6.00
C VAL A 54 -4.61 13.26 7.19
N LYS A 55 -5.59 12.36 7.03
CA LYS A 55 -6.52 12.03 8.13
C LYS A 55 -6.15 10.72 8.83
N ASN A 56 -5.75 9.72 8.08
CA ASN A 56 -5.40 8.41 8.61
C ASN A 56 -4.14 7.91 7.94
N VAL A 57 -3.23 7.35 8.71
CA VAL A 57 -2.02 6.68 8.23
C VAL A 57 -2.05 5.24 8.68
N ILE A 58 -1.87 4.31 7.75
CA ILE A 58 -1.85 2.87 7.99
C ILE A 58 -0.49 2.33 7.55
N GLY A 59 0.07 1.41 8.32
CA GLY A 59 1.33 0.73 8.01
C GLY A 59 1.47 -0.54 8.83
N ALA A 60 2.49 -1.33 8.57
CA ALA A 60 2.78 -2.55 9.33
C ALA A 60 3.41 -2.24 10.70
N ASP A 61 3.20 -3.12 11.68
CA ASP A 61 3.66 -2.94 13.06
C ASP A 61 5.11 -3.43 13.25
N TYR A 62 6.04 -2.75 12.59
CA TYR A 62 7.47 -2.98 12.81
C TYR A 62 8.28 -1.69 12.63
N VAL A 63 9.52 -1.69 13.07
CA VAL A 63 10.41 -0.53 13.06
C VAL A 63 11.61 -0.82 12.16
N GLN A 64 11.95 0.12 11.28
CA GLN A 64 13.20 0.10 10.53
C GLN A 64 14.20 1.12 11.08
N ASP A 65 15.48 0.74 11.15
CA ASP A 65 16.58 1.67 11.51
C ASP A 65 17.11 2.36 10.25
N THR A 66 16.24 3.08 9.54
CA THR A 66 16.58 3.86 8.36
C THR A 66 16.21 5.33 8.54
N LYS A 67 16.98 6.23 7.90
CA LYS A 67 16.67 7.67 7.94
C LYS A 67 15.34 8.00 7.29
N ILE A 68 14.93 7.24 6.28
CA ILE A 68 13.68 7.51 5.60
C ILE A 68 12.48 7.11 6.46
N TYR A 69 12.55 5.98 7.17
CA TYR A 69 11.55 5.58 8.13
C TYR A 69 11.42 6.62 9.26
N GLN A 70 12.54 7.09 9.82
CA GLN A 70 12.53 8.16 10.83
C GLN A 70 11.90 9.46 10.31
N SER A 71 12.17 9.81 9.04
CA SER A 71 11.53 10.98 8.41
C SER A 71 10.04 10.79 8.26
N PHE A 72 9.57 9.59 7.86
CA PHE A 72 8.17 9.26 7.74
C PHE A 72 7.45 9.39 9.10
N GLU A 73 7.96 8.75 10.14
CA GLU A 73 7.42 8.84 11.50
C GLU A 73 7.33 10.29 12.00
N ASN A 74 8.40 11.08 11.77
CA ASN A 74 8.41 12.48 12.15
C ASN A 74 7.36 13.32 11.39
N SER A 75 7.17 13.07 10.08
CA SER A 75 6.16 13.77 9.30
C SER A 75 4.74 13.37 9.71
N VAL A 76 4.49 12.09 10.04
CA VAL A 76 3.22 11.63 10.63
C VAL A 76 2.95 12.34 11.95
N ALA A 77 3.92 12.34 12.85
CA ALA A 77 3.81 13.00 14.16
C ALA A 77 3.61 14.51 14.05
N SER A 78 4.20 15.16 13.03
CA SER A 78 4.05 16.61 12.82
C SER A 78 2.62 17.03 12.48
N GLN A 79 1.81 16.11 11.94
CA GLN A 79 0.38 16.30 11.71
C GLN A 79 -0.48 15.89 12.91
N GLY A 80 0.14 15.49 14.04
CA GLY A 80 -0.57 15.01 15.24
C GLY A 80 -1.18 13.61 15.05
N LEU A 81 -0.66 12.83 14.10
CA LEU A 81 -1.13 11.49 13.79
C LEU A 81 -0.17 10.43 14.36
N THR A 82 -0.64 9.19 14.34
CA THR A 82 0.15 7.98 14.56
C THR A 82 -0.15 6.98 13.45
N VAL A 83 0.81 6.13 13.14
CA VAL A 83 0.58 5.01 12.21
C VAL A 83 -0.35 4.01 12.90
N GLN A 84 -1.42 3.62 12.22
CA GLN A 84 -2.36 2.60 12.65
C GLN A 84 -1.91 1.24 12.09
N HIS A 85 -2.06 0.19 12.88
CA HIS A 85 -1.68 -1.18 12.54
C HIS A 85 -2.91 -2.11 12.62
N PRO A 86 -3.82 -2.01 11.65
CA PRO A 86 -5.04 -2.83 11.68
C PRO A 86 -4.76 -4.30 11.43
N GLU A 87 -5.49 -5.15 12.12
CA GLU A 87 -5.45 -6.60 11.92
C GLU A 87 -6.05 -6.98 10.54
N PRO A 88 -5.54 -8.04 9.90
CA PRO A 88 -6.15 -8.61 8.68
C PRO A 88 -7.64 -8.91 8.86
N GLY A 89 -8.43 -8.61 7.85
CA GLY A 89 -9.89 -8.69 7.88
C GLY A 89 -10.58 -7.41 8.37
N THR A 90 -9.82 -6.38 8.78
CA THR A 90 -10.41 -5.09 9.17
C THR A 90 -10.90 -4.33 7.94
N ASP A 91 -12.16 -3.91 7.98
CA ASP A 91 -12.80 -3.08 6.96
C ASP A 91 -12.75 -1.59 7.32
N PHE A 92 -12.44 -0.78 6.33
CA PHE A 92 -12.51 0.68 6.40
C PHE A 92 -13.49 1.20 5.35
N ALA A 93 -14.43 2.03 5.74
CA ALA A 93 -15.31 2.72 4.79
C ALA A 93 -14.49 3.67 3.90
N PHE A 94 -14.76 3.66 2.59
CA PHE A 94 -14.09 4.52 1.63
C PHE A 94 -15.09 4.94 0.53
N GLY A 95 -15.49 6.20 0.54
CA GLY A 95 -16.53 6.71 -0.36
C GLY A 95 -17.85 5.95 -0.22
N SER A 96 -18.29 5.33 -1.30
CA SER A 96 -19.48 4.45 -1.30
C SER A 96 -19.14 2.96 -1.16
N GLY A 97 -17.87 2.62 -1.04
CA GLY A 97 -17.34 1.29 -0.89
C GLY A 97 -16.53 1.12 0.40
N LYS A 98 -15.56 0.26 0.36
CA LYS A 98 -14.65 -0.02 1.47
C LYS A 98 -13.30 -0.52 0.97
N PHE A 99 -12.33 -0.56 1.84
CA PHE A 99 -11.17 -1.43 1.65
C PHE A 99 -10.99 -2.34 2.86
N THR A 100 -10.51 -3.55 2.61
CA THR A 100 -10.22 -4.57 3.62
C THR A 100 -8.72 -4.77 3.69
N VAL A 101 -8.15 -4.73 4.89
CA VAL A 101 -6.74 -5.08 5.12
C VAL A 101 -6.59 -6.60 5.06
N LEU A 102 -5.57 -7.08 4.35
CA LEU A 102 -5.34 -8.50 4.11
C LEU A 102 -4.06 -9.02 4.76
N SER A 103 -3.08 -8.16 5.01
CA SER A 103 -1.78 -8.53 5.63
C SER A 103 -1.16 -7.34 6.37
N PRO A 104 -0.07 -7.55 7.15
CA PRO A 104 0.52 -8.84 7.50
C PRO A 104 -0.23 -9.55 8.63
N GLN A 105 -0.25 -10.88 8.63
CA GLN A 105 -0.80 -11.69 9.74
C GLN A 105 0.16 -11.79 10.93
N SER A 106 1.43 -11.64 10.66
CA SER A 106 2.51 -11.57 11.66
C SER A 106 3.73 -10.92 11.03
N ILE A 107 4.56 -10.30 11.83
CA ILE A 107 5.78 -9.67 11.33
C ILE A 107 6.83 -10.74 11.02
N SER A 108 7.34 -10.70 9.79
CA SER A 108 8.38 -11.54 9.21
C SER A 108 9.75 -10.85 9.34
N SER A 109 10.82 -11.64 9.22
CA SER A 109 12.18 -11.13 9.02
C SER A 109 12.45 -10.64 7.59
N ASN A 110 11.57 -10.97 6.65
CA ASN A 110 11.56 -10.41 5.30
C ASN A 110 10.62 -9.20 5.29
N ASP A 111 11.17 -8.00 5.13
CA ASP A 111 10.40 -6.76 5.20
C ASP A 111 9.33 -6.69 4.10
N ASN A 112 9.57 -7.26 2.93
CA ASN A 112 8.59 -7.35 1.85
C ASN A 112 7.30 -8.09 2.29
N ASP A 113 7.44 -9.20 3.03
CA ASP A 113 6.30 -9.96 3.54
C ASP A 113 5.54 -9.25 4.69
N ASN A 114 6.08 -8.14 5.19
CA ASN A 114 5.38 -7.25 6.13
C ASN A 114 4.47 -6.24 5.42
N SER A 115 4.35 -6.31 4.09
CA SER A 115 3.50 -5.40 3.32
C SER A 115 2.04 -5.43 3.78
N VAL A 116 1.48 -4.25 4.02
CA VAL A 116 0.04 -4.08 4.26
C VAL A 116 -0.69 -4.22 2.92
N ALA A 117 -1.18 -5.41 2.62
CA ALA A 117 -2.02 -5.62 1.45
C ALA A 117 -3.46 -5.18 1.72
N ILE A 118 -4.14 -4.69 0.69
CA ILE A 118 -5.55 -4.31 0.77
C ILE A 118 -6.33 -4.78 -0.45
N ARG A 119 -7.62 -5.09 -0.24
CA ARG A 119 -8.61 -5.20 -1.30
C ARG A 119 -9.56 -4.02 -1.22
N LEU A 120 -9.63 -3.24 -2.28
CA LEU A 120 -10.47 -2.04 -2.37
C LEU A 120 -11.70 -2.33 -3.24
N GLU A 121 -12.88 -2.00 -2.72
CA GLU A 121 -14.15 -2.04 -3.44
C GLU A 121 -14.60 -0.61 -3.75
N ASN A 122 -14.83 -0.33 -5.03
CA ASN A 122 -15.34 0.95 -5.49
C ASN A 122 -16.47 0.74 -6.52
N GLY A 123 -17.70 0.77 -6.06
CA GLY A 123 -18.85 0.38 -6.85
C GLY A 123 -18.82 -1.10 -7.22
N SER A 124 -18.79 -1.42 -8.51
CA SER A 124 -18.64 -2.78 -9.01
C SER A 124 -17.20 -3.18 -9.33
N ASN A 125 -16.24 -2.32 -9.07
CA ASN A 125 -14.84 -2.59 -9.38
C ASN A 125 -14.07 -2.93 -8.11
N HIS A 126 -13.22 -3.95 -8.21
CA HIS A 126 -12.40 -4.46 -7.12
C HIS A 126 -10.92 -4.39 -7.51
N PHE A 127 -10.11 -3.88 -6.59
CA PHE A 127 -8.68 -3.70 -6.78
C PHE A 127 -7.93 -4.43 -5.68
N LEU A 128 -6.84 -5.10 -6.04
CA LEU A 128 -5.94 -5.73 -5.09
C LEU A 128 -4.56 -5.08 -5.14
N PHE A 129 -4.07 -4.67 -3.98
CA PHE A 129 -2.72 -4.14 -3.78
C PHE A 129 -2.02 -5.04 -2.77
N THR A 130 -0.85 -5.57 -3.13
CA THR A 130 -0.10 -6.49 -2.26
C THR A 130 1.20 -5.91 -1.73
N GLY A 131 1.52 -4.64 -2.13
CA GLY A 131 2.84 -4.07 -1.82
C GLY A 131 3.93 -4.93 -2.45
N ASP A 132 4.95 -5.24 -1.68
CA ASP A 132 6.04 -6.12 -2.11
C ASP A 132 5.96 -7.52 -1.50
N ALA A 133 4.79 -7.91 -0.96
CA ALA A 133 4.59 -9.26 -0.44
C ALA A 133 5.07 -10.30 -1.45
N GLU A 134 5.96 -11.18 -0.99
CA GLU A 134 6.48 -12.29 -1.76
C GLU A 134 5.65 -13.56 -1.49
N SER A 135 6.11 -14.69 -1.98
CA SER A 135 5.33 -15.94 -1.95
C SER A 135 4.81 -16.33 -0.55
N ALA A 136 5.56 -16.05 0.52
CA ALA A 136 5.13 -16.38 1.88
C ALA A 136 4.03 -15.42 2.38
N GLY A 137 4.15 -14.13 2.10
CA GLY A 137 3.11 -13.14 2.39
C GLY A 137 1.83 -13.40 1.60
N GLU A 138 1.96 -13.73 0.31
CA GLU A 138 0.82 -14.08 -0.55
C GLU A 138 0.11 -15.37 -0.11
N GLU A 139 0.85 -16.40 0.30
CA GLU A 139 0.27 -17.62 0.88
C GLU A 139 -0.53 -17.30 2.14
N ALA A 140 -0.01 -16.43 3.00
CA ALA A 140 -0.72 -16.00 4.20
C ALA A 140 -2.01 -15.23 3.87
N ILE A 141 -2.01 -14.39 2.82
CA ILE A 141 -3.20 -13.69 2.32
C ILE A 141 -4.24 -14.70 1.80
N CYS A 142 -3.85 -15.66 0.97
CA CYS A 142 -4.74 -16.70 0.44
C CYS A 142 -5.37 -17.55 1.56
N ASN A 143 -4.62 -17.81 2.62
CA ASN A 143 -5.08 -18.60 3.77
C ASN A 143 -6.05 -17.87 4.70
N LEU A 144 -6.34 -16.58 4.49
CA LEU A 144 -7.34 -15.84 5.29
C LEU A 144 -8.78 -16.37 5.11
N GLY A 145 -9.08 -16.99 3.98
CA GLY A 145 -10.43 -17.43 3.65
C GLY A 145 -11.40 -16.27 3.34
N LEU A 146 -10.87 -15.10 3.00
CA LEU A 146 -11.63 -13.94 2.52
C LEU A 146 -11.80 -14.00 1.01
N ASP A 147 -12.80 -13.28 0.49
CA ASP A 147 -12.93 -13.08 -0.96
C ASP A 147 -11.81 -12.17 -1.45
N LEU A 148 -10.91 -12.72 -2.27
CA LEU A 148 -9.78 -12.00 -2.88
C LEU A 148 -10.03 -11.61 -4.33
N SER A 149 -11.18 -11.98 -4.92
CA SER A 149 -11.47 -11.69 -6.32
C SER A 149 -11.34 -10.20 -6.62
N CYS A 150 -10.70 -9.88 -7.75
CA CYS A 150 -10.50 -8.49 -8.15
C CYS A 150 -10.55 -8.34 -9.68
N ASP A 151 -10.93 -7.16 -10.13
CA ASP A 151 -10.88 -6.81 -11.55
C ASP A 151 -9.47 -6.36 -11.95
N VAL A 152 -8.79 -5.69 -11.02
CA VAL A 152 -7.44 -5.14 -11.22
C VAL A 152 -6.52 -5.56 -10.08
N ILE A 153 -5.39 -6.16 -10.43
CA ILE A 153 -4.30 -6.42 -9.50
C ILE A 153 -3.12 -5.45 -9.75
N VAL A 154 -2.51 -4.96 -8.68
CA VAL A 154 -1.17 -4.37 -8.73
C VAL A 154 -0.20 -5.48 -8.31
N PRO A 155 0.52 -6.11 -9.27
CA PRO A 155 1.45 -7.19 -8.99
C PRO A 155 2.51 -6.77 -7.98
N GLY A 156 2.74 -7.63 -7.00
CA GLY A 156 3.68 -7.37 -5.92
C GLY A 156 5.12 -7.22 -6.40
N HIS A 157 5.92 -6.53 -5.60
CA HIS A 157 7.35 -6.37 -5.75
C HIS A 157 7.75 -5.95 -7.18
N HIS A 158 7.03 -4.95 -7.71
CA HIS A 158 7.24 -4.36 -9.04
C HIS A 158 7.20 -5.36 -10.20
N GLY A 159 6.48 -6.47 -10.03
CA GLY A 159 6.41 -7.57 -10.99
C GLY A 159 7.60 -8.53 -10.91
N SER A 160 8.29 -8.59 -9.77
CA SER A 160 9.38 -9.55 -9.51
C SER A 160 8.90 -10.99 -9.66
N ALA A 161 9.80 -11.88 -10.05
CA ALA A 161 9.55 -13.32 -10.10
C ALA A 161 9.35 -13.96 -8.71
N THR A 162 9.60 -13.24 -7.61
CA THR A 162 9.39 -13.71 -6.24
C THR A 162 7.97 -13.47 -5.72
N ALA A 163 7.17 -12.69 -6.46
CA ALA A 163 5.81 -12.29 -6.11
C ALA A 163 4.80 -12.66 -7.22
N THR A 164 3.53 -12.41 -6.95
CA THR A 164 2.40 -12.69 -7.86
C THR A 164 2.36 -14.17 -8.24
N THR A 165 2.30 -14.99 -7.21
CA THR A 165 2.29 -16.45 -7.33
C THR A 165 1.07 -16.96 -8.09
N TRP A 166 1.17 -18.16 -8.62
CA TRP A 166 0.05 -18.80 -9.31
C TRP A 166 -1.15 -19.01 -8.39
N ASP A 167 -0.92 -19.31 -7.11
CA ASP A 167 -1.96 -19.51 -6.12
C ASP A 167 -2.74 -18.21 -5.87
N LEU A 168 -2.05 -17.08 -5.71
CA LEU A 168 -2.70 -15.77 -5.62
C LEU A 168 -3.52 -15.45 -6.87
N LEU A 169 -2.98 -15.70 -8.06
CA LEU A 169 -3.70 -15.46 -9.32
C LEU A 169 -4.96 -16.33 -9.48
N GLN A 170 -4.94 -17.56 -8.96
CA GLN A 170 -6.12 -18.43 -8.99
C GLN A 170 -7.23 -17.96 -8.03
N GLU A 171 -6.88 -17.37 -6.88
CA GLU A 171 -7.85 -16.83 -5.92
C GLU A 171 -8.39 -15.45 -6.36
N THR A 172 -7.59 -14.65 -7.06
CA THR A 172 -7.94 -13.27 -7.42
C THR A 172 -8.59 -13.12 -8.79
N VAL A 173 -8.26 -13.98 -9.75
CA VAL A 173 -8.78 -14.03 -11.15
C VAL A 173 -8.88 -12.64 -11.80
N PRO A 174 -7.82 -11.82 -11.81
CA PRO A 174 -7.89 -10.45 -12.29
C PRO A 174 -8.07 -10.36 -13.81
N GLU A 175 -8.80 -9.34 -14.29
CA GLU A 175 -8.89 -9.01 -15.71
C GLU A 175 -7.69 -8.16 -16.18
N TYR A 176 -7.17 -7.32 -15.30
CA TYR A 176 -6.08 -6.38 -15.58
C TYR A 176 -4.99 -6.45 -14.51
N ALA A 177 -3.74 -6.24 -14.96
CA ALA A 177 -2.60 -6.05 -14.08
C ALA A 177 -1.95 -4.70 -14.37
N VAL A 178 -1.69 -3.91 -13.31
CA VAL A 178 -0.97 -2.64 -13.39
C VAL A 178 0.36 -2.79 -12.68
N ILE A 179 1.45 -2.87 -13.44
CA ILE A 179 2.79 -3.09 -12.88
C ILE A 179 3.46 -1.73 -12.66
N SER A 180 3.78 -1.43 -11.42
CA SER A 180 4.55 -0.24 -11.03
C SER A 180 6.04 -0.58 -11.05
N CYS A 181 6.70 -0.36 -12.17
CA CYS A 181 8.13 -0.65 -12.32
C CYS A 181 8.88 0.46 -13.04
N GLY A 182 10.18 0.60 -12.75
CA GLY A 182 11.07 1.52 -13.42
C GLY A 182 11.63 0.94 -14.75
N ALA A 183 12.17 1.82 -15.59
CA ALA A 183 12.90 1.39 -16.79
C ALA A 183 14.15 0.59 -16.37
N GLY A 184 14.27 -0.62 -16.89
CA GLY A 184 15.40 -1.52 -16.59
C GLY A 184 15.13 -2.47 -15.40
N ASN A 185 13.94 -2.51 -14.86
CA ASN A 185 13.50 -3.59 -13.99
C ASN A 185 13.50 -4.91 -14.78
N SER A 186 14.10 -5.97 -14.22
CA SER A 186 14.32 -7.25 -14.93
C SER A 186 13.86 -8.44 -14.10
#